data_26ee67c7f1009a42a0976e345aabe8af
#
_entry.id   26ee67c7f1009a42a0976e345aabe8af
#
_cell.length_a   1.000
_cell.length_b   1.000
_cell.length_c   1.000
_cell.angle_alpha   90.00
_cell.angle_beta   90.00
_cell.angle_gamma   90.00
#
_symmetry.space_group_name_H-M   'P 1'
#
loop_
_entity.id
_entity.type
_entity.pdbx_description
1 polymer ?
#
loop_
_entity_poly.entity_id
_entity_poly.type
_entity_poly.pdbx_seq_one_letter_code
_entity_poly.pdbx_strand_id
1 'polypeptide(L)'
;MEKILVMTDSNSGITQKEKEKYGIEIVPMPFMINDQEYFEDISLSQEDFYKHLEDNTKINTSQPSLGCLEEMWTNHLKNYDYILYIPMSSGLSASCASSKMLAQDFNGRVRVIDNHRISISQKESVLEALQMVKEGKNIDEIEKYLTDSAFHSIIFLLVEKLKYLKPVSYTHLTLPT
;
A
#
# COMPACT_ATOMS: atom_id res chain seq x y z
N MET A 1 17.32 2.43 -20.89
CA MET A 1 16.87 1.80 -19.63
C MET A 1 15.59 2.48 -19.23
N GLU A 2 14.53 1.75 -18.95
CA GLU A 2 13.24 2.31 -18.52
C GLU A 2 13.39 3.01 -17.18
N LYS A 3 12.79 4.20 -17.06
CA LYS A 3 12.70 4.91 -15.79
C LYS A 3 11.45 4.46 -15.06
N ILE A 4 11.62 3.57 -14.10
CA ILE A 4 10.52 2.98 -13.32
C ILE A 4 10.49 3.61 -11.93
N LEU A 5 9.36 4.20 -11.54
CA LEU A 5 9.10 4.61 -10.17
C LEU A 5 8.43 3.47 -9.43
N VAL A 6 9.04 3.02 -8.33
CA VAL A 6 8.39 2.08 -7.41
C VAL A 6 7.55 2.87 -6.42
N MET A 7 6.28 2.51 -6.28
CA MET A 7 5.34 3.09 -5.34
C MET A 7 4.72 2.01 -4.47
N THR A 8 4.34 2.39 -3.26
CA THR A 8 3.59 1.53 -2.32
C THR A 8 2.62 2.38 -1.50
N ASP A 9 1.83 1.79 -0.62
CA ASP A 9 1.05 2.53 0.37
C ASP A 9 1.71 2.51 1.77
N SER A 10 1.18 3.31 2.70
CA SER A 10 1.75 3.43 4.04
C SER A 10 1.65 2.13 4.87
N ASN A 11 0.83 1.15 4.46
CA ASN A 11 0.75 -0.15 5.13
C ASN A 11 2.02 -1.01 4.96
N SER A 12 2.93 -0.62 4.07
CA SER A 12 4.25 -1.24 3.93
C SER A 12 5.15 -1.01 5.16
N GLY A 13 4.81 -0.05 6.02
CA GLY A 13 5.63 0.35 7.15
C GLY A 13 6.93 1.06 6.76
N ILE A 14 7.04 1.50 5.51
CA ILE A 14 8.16 2.35 5.05
C ILE A 14 7.89 3.78 5.51
N THR A 15 8.79 4.34 6.30
CA THR A 15 8.67 5.70 6.83
C THR A 15 8.95 6.75 5.75
N GLN A 16 8.53 8.01 5.98
CA GLN A 16 8.83 9.13 5.08
C GLN A 16 10.34 9.33 4.89
N LYS A 17 11.14 9.09 5.93
CA LYS A 17 12.60 9.15 5.86
C LYS A 17 13.20 8.05 4.98
N GLU A 18 12.64 6.84 5.05
CA GLU A 18 13.05 5.73 4.20
C GLU A 18 12.60 5.92 2.75
N LYS A 19 11.42 6.53 2.53
CA LYS A 19 10.93 6.94 1.21
C LYS A 19 11.98 7.75 0.45
N GLU A 20 12.53 8.80 1.09
CA GLU A 20 13.57 9.63 0.48
C GLU A 20 14.86 8.85 0.20
N LYS A 21 15.29 8.02 1.15
CA LYS A 21 16.48 7.17 1.03
C LYS A 21 16.38 6.18 -0.12
N TYR A 22 15.22 5.59 -0.32
CA TYR A 22 14.98 4.57 -1.34
C TYR A 22 14.63 5.16 -2.71
N GLY A 23 14.20 6.43 -2.77
CA GLY A 23 13.73 7.08 -3.98
C GLY A 23 12.43 6.49 -4.50
N ILE A 24 11.54 6.13 -3.59
CA ILE A 24 10.19 5.60 -3.89
C ILE A 24 9.11 6.63 -3.59
N GLU A 25 7.87 6.32 -3.95
CA GLU A 25 6.71 7.12 -3.55
C GLU A 25 5.78 6.30 -2.64
N ILE A 26 5.19 6.96 -1.64
CA ILE A 26 4.25 6.33 -0.69
C ILE A 26 2.90 7.02 -0.82
N VAL A 27 1.87 6.23 -1.12
CA VAL A 27 0.47 6.66 -1.07
C VAL A 27 0.02 6.61 0.40
N PRO A 28 -0.28 7.76 1.01
CA PRO A 28 -0.73 7.76 2.40
C PRO A 28 -2.15 7.17 2.50
N MET A 29 -2.32 6.21 3.39
CA MET A 29 -3.64 5.64 3.69
C MET A 29 -4.34 6.52 4.72
N PRO A 30 -5.54 7.04 4.41
CA PRO A 30 -6.28 7.86 5.34
C PRO A 30 -6.96 7.03 6.43
N PHE A 31 -7.06 7.61 7.61
CA PHE A 31 -7.89 7.10 8.69
C PHE A 31 -8.65 8.24 9.37
N MET A 32 -9.80 7.92 9.94
CA MET A 32 -10.70 8.87 10.57
C MET A 32 -10.68 8.68 12.08
N ILE A 33 -10.50 9.77 12.82
CA ILE A 33 -10.69 9.82 14.27
C ILE A 33 -11.81 10.83 14.53
N ASN A 34 -12.93 10.39 15.11
CA ASN A 34 -14.10 11.24 15.38
C ASN A 34 -14.52 12.07 14.13
N ASP A 35 -14.59 11.40 12.98
CA ASP A 35 -14.99 11.99 11.69
C ASP A 35 -14.01 13.06 11.12
N GLN A 36 -12.80 13.19 11.69
CA GLN A 36 -11.71 13.99 11.15
C GLN A 36 -10.67 13.07 10.50
N GLU A 37 -10.20 13.43 9.28
CA GLU A 37 -9.24 12.66 8.50
C GLU A 37 -7.81 12.95 8.94
N TYR A 38 -7.01 11.88 9.03
CA TYR A 38 -5.59 11.90 9.36
C TYR A 38 -4.81 10.96 8.45
N PHE A 39 -3.50 11.22 8.38
CA PHE A 39 -2.50 10.39 7.68
C PHE A 39 -1.35 10.12 8.64
N GLU A 40 -0.97 8.85 8.77
CA GLU A 40 0.12 8.41 9.65
C GLU A 40 1.44 9.09 9.27
N ASP A 41 2.19 9.54 10.27
CA ASP A 41 3.48 10.25 10.15
C ASP A 41 3.44 11.53 9.28
N ILE A 42 2.25 12.01 8.88
CA ILE A 42 2.05 13.26 8.14
C ILE A 42 1.26 14.26 8.97
N SER A 43 0.06 13.89 9.41
CA SER A 43 -0.84 14.78 10.19
C SER A 43 -1.07 14.28 11.62
N LEU A 44 -0.68 13.05 11.95
CA LEU A 44 -0.75 12.48 13.30
C LEU A 44 0.45 11.57 13.53
N SER A 45 1.10 11.71 14.70
CA SER A 45 2.19 10.81 15.09
C SER A 45 1.66 9.43 15.50
N GLN A 46 2.51 8.41 15.39
CA GLN A 46 2.20 7.07 15.89
C GLN A 46 1.84 7.09 17.39
N GLU A 47 2.56 7.85 18.19
CA GLU A 47 2.31 7.96 19.64
C GLU A 47 0.90 8.50 19.92
N ASP A 48 0.46 9.55 19.22
CA ASP A 48 -0.87 10.12 19.40
C ASP A 48 -1.96 9.20 18.86
N PHE A 49 -1.69 8.47 17.78
CA PHE A 49 -2.60 7.44 17.29
C PHE A 49 -2.87 6.36 18.34
N TYR A 50 -1.83 5.85 19.01
CA TYR A 50 -1.98 4.84 20.07
C TYR A 50 -2.72 5.39 21.30
N LYS A 51 -2.54 6.65 21.67
CA LYS A 51 -3.35 7.30 22.73
C LYS A 51 -4.83 7.28 22.40
N HIS A 52 -5.20 7.62 21.15
CA HIS A 52 -6.59 7.55 20.71
C HIS A 52 -7.17 6.12 20.74
N LEU A 53 -6.37 5.11 20.44
CA LEU A 53 -6.78 3.71 20.57
C LEU A 53 -7.04 3.31 22.02
N GLU A 54 -6.18 3.73 22.97
CA GLU A 54 -6.34 3.48 24.40
C GLU A 54 -7.61 4.14 24.96
N ASP A 55 -7.93 5.34 24.51
CA ASP A 55 -9.13 6.09 24.89
C ASP A 55 -10.43 5.52 24.27
N ASN A 56 -10.37 4.39 23.56
CA ASN A 56 -11.49 3.79 22.83
C ASN A 56 -12.19 4.76 21.85
N THR A 57 -11.46 5.71 21.29
CA THR A 57 -11.94 6.65 20.30
C THR A 57 -12.40 5.90 19.04
N LYS A 58 -13.44 6.38 18.39
CA LYS A 58 -13.93 5.79 17.13
C LYS A 58 -12.90 6.03 16.03
N ILE A 59 -12.24 4.96 15.59
CA ILE A 59 -11.27 5.00 14.48
C ILE A 59 -11.83 4.15 13.34
N ASN A 60 -11.84 4.71 12.13
CA ASN A 60 -12.17 4.01 10.90
C ASN A 60 -11.04 4.23 9.89
N THR A 61 -10.79 3.23 9.03
CA THR A 61 -9.85 3.35 7.93
C THR A 61 -10.58 3.46 6.60
N SER A 62 -9.98 4.15 5.64
CA SER A 62 -10.49 4.23 4.26
C SER A 62 -9.35 4.02 3.26
N GLN A 63 -9.73 3.75 2.01
CA GLN A 63 -8.77 3.76 0.92
C GLN A 63 -8.44 5.21 0.50
N PRO A 64 -7.28 5.46 -0.13
CA PRO A 64 -6.97 6.75 -0.73
C PRO A 64 -8.04 7.14 -1.75
N SER A 65 -8.31 8.43 -1.90
CA SER A 65 -9.22 8.87 -2.96
C SER A 65 -8.60 8.57 -4.33
N LEU A 66 -9.42 8.09 -5.27
CA LEU A 66 -8.94 7.79 -6.64
C LEU A 66 -8.40 9.04 -7.33
N GLY A 67 -9.01 10.21 -7.07
CA GLY A 67 -8.53 11.48 -7.62
C GLY A 67 -7.12 11.85 -7.13
N CYS A 68 -6.82 11.64 -5.84
CA CYS A 68 -5.48 11.85 -5.31
C CYS A 68 -4.46 10.90 -5.96
N LEU A 69 -4.82 9.65 -6.12
CA LEU A 69 -3.96 8.64 -6.73
C LEU A 69 -3.71 8.94 -8.22
N GLU A 70 -4.74 9.34 -8.96
CA GLU A 70 -4.66 9.78 -10.35
C GLU A 70 -3.74 10.99 -10.52
N GLU A 71 -3.86 11.99 -9.65
CA GLU A 71 -3.01 13.16 -9.66
C GLU A 71 -1.54 12.79 -9.39
N MET A 72 -1.28 11.95 -8.39
CA MET A 72 0.07 11.46 -8.08
C MET A 72 0.68 10.75 -9.30
N TRP A 73 -0.05 9.80 -9.90
CA TRP A 73 0.45 9.08 -11.06
C TRP A 73 0.69 9.99 -12.26
N THR A 74 -0.26 10.89 -12.55
CA THR A 74 -0.12 11.86 -13.65
C THR A 74 1.12 12.74 -13.47
N ASN A 75 1.40 13.18 -12.25
CA ASN A 75 2.56 14.01 -11.95
C ASN A 75 3.88 13.23 -12.09
N HIS A 76 3.95 12.01 -11.58
CA HIS A 76 5.16 11.20 -11.66
C HIS A 76 5.47 10.73 -13.10
N LEU A 77 4.45 10.41 -13.88
CA LEU A 77 4.61 10.01 -15.29
C LEU A 77 5.14 11.09 -16.21
N LYS A 78 5.31 12.33 -15.75
CA LYS A 78 6.06 13.37 -16.47
C LYS A 78 7.57 13.12 -16.49
N ASN A 79 8.10 12.39 -15.49
CA ASN A 79 9.52 12.13 -15.28
C ASN A 79 9.93 10.66 -15.38
N TYR A 80 8.94 9.74 -15.30
CA TYR A 80 9.11 8.29 -15.34
C TYR A 80 8.37 7.69 -16.52
N ASP A 81 8.92 6.64 -17.09
CA ASP A 81 8.26 5.90 -18.18
C ASP A 81 7.14 5.04 -17.62
N TYR A 82 7.36 4.43 -16.46
CA TYR A 82 6.43 3.54 -15.78
C TYR A 82 6.35 3.82 -14.28
N ILE A 83 5.19 3.50 -13.71
CA ILE A 83 4.95 3.39 -12.28
C ILE A 83 4.65 1.93 -11.96
N LEU A 84 5.38 1.37 -11.00
CA LEU A 84 5.12 0.08 -10.39
C LEU A 84 4.52 0.31 -9.00
N TYR A 85 3.21 0.15 -8.87
CA TYR A 85 2.51 0.35 -7.60
C TYR A 85 2.21 -0.98 -6.93
N ILE A 86 2.73 -1.15 -5.70
CA ILE A 86 2.59 -2.34 -4.87
C ILE A 86 1.74 -1.96 -3.64
N PRO A 87 0.40 -1.99 -3.74
CA PRO A 87 -0.48 -1.72 -2.61
C PRO A 87 -0.58 -2.90 -1.65
N MET A 88 -1.17 -2.68 -0.50
CA MET A 88 -1.59 -3.73 0.42
C MET A 88 -2.46 -4.78 -0.28
N SER A 89 -2.35 -6.03 0.15
CA SER A 89 -3.10 -7.18 -0.33
C SER A 89 -4.58 -6.90 -0.60
N SER A 90 -5.09 -7.35 -1.74
CA SER A 90 -6.52 -7.31 -2.07
C SER A 90 -7.40 -8.12 -1.10
N GLY A 91 -6.82 -9.09 -0.38
CA GLY A 91 -7.49 -9.82 0.68
C GLY A 91 -7.77 -8.99 1.94
N LEU A 92 -7.12 -7.82 2.07
CA LEU A 92 -7.24 -6.94 3.24
C LEU A 92 -7.94 -5.61 2.92
N SER A 93 -7.90 -5.15 1.66
CA SER A 93 -8.47 -3.87 1.26
C SER A 93 -8.95 -3.88 -0.19
N ALA A 94 -10.04 -3.18 -0.48
CA ALA A 94 -10.48 -2.91 -1.84
C ALA A 94 -9.56 -1.94 -2.61
N SER A 95 -8.62 -1.29 -1.94
CA SER A 95 -7.69 -0.31 -2.51
C SER A 95 -6.94 -0.85 -3.73
N CYS A 96 -6.45 -2.09 -3.66
CA CYS A 96 -5.77 -2.73 -4.78
C CYS A 96 -6.67 -2.87 -6.01
N ALA A 97 -7.91 -3.33 -5.84
CA ALA A 97 -8.87 -3.49 -6.94
C ALA A 97 -9.24 -2.14 -7.56
N SER A 98 -9.52 -1.12 -6.74
CA SER A 98 -9.81 0.24 -7.19
C SER A 98 -8.63 0.85 -7.96
N SER A 99 -7.41 0.63 -7.48
CA SER A 99 -6.19 1.10 -8.15
C SER A 99 -5.95 0.40 -9.49
N LYS A 100 -6.24 -0.92 -9.59
CA LYS A 100 -6.17 -1.66 -10.87
C LYS A 100 -7.16 -1.14 -11.89
N MET A 101 -8.36 -0.75 -11.46
CA MET A 101 -9.35 -0.14 -12.35
C MET A 101 -8.85 1.22 -12.88
N LEU A 102 -8.38 2.08 -11.99
CA LEU A 102 -7.84 3.39 -12.37
C LEU A 102 -6.62 3.26 -13.31
N ALA A 103 -5.76 2.28 -13.09
CA ALA A 103 -4.55 2.07 -13.90
C ALA A 103 -4.85 1.80 -15.38
N GLN A 104 -6.07 1.36 -15.74
CA GLN A 104 -6.48 1.12 -17.12
C GLN A 104 -6.45 2.41 -17.95
N ASP A 105 -6.69 3.56 -17.34
CA ASP A 105 -6.69 4.87 -17.99
C ASP A 105 -5.28 5.38 -18.33
N PHE A 106 -4.24 4.71 -17.85
CA PHE A 106 -2.84 5.08 -18.05
C PHE A 106 -2.11 4.31 -19.16
N ASN A 107 -2.82 3.64 -20.03
CA ASN A 107 -2.29 2.95 -21.23
C ASN A 107 -1.13 1.98 -20.91
N GLY A 108 -1.21 1.27 -19.79
CA GLY A 108 -0.18 0.31 -19.35
C GLY A 108 1.08 0.94 -18.75
N ARG A 109 1.14 2.26 -18.59
CA ARG A 109 2.26 2.93 -17.92
C ARG A 109 2.20 2.82 -16.39
N VAL A 110 1.07 2.45 -15.82
CA VAL A 110 0.91 2.14 -14.40
C VAL A 110 0.61 0.66 -14.24
N ARG A 111 1.47 -0.04 -13.52
CA ARG A 111 1.33 -1.45 -13.18
C ARG A 111 1.01 -1.59 -11.69
N VAL A 112 -0.16 -2.12 -11.39
CA VAL A 112 -0.61 -2.34 -9.99
C VAL A 112 -0.49 -3.81 -9.66
N ILE A 113 0.42 -4.15 -8.77
CA ILE A 113 0.76 -5.53 -8.42
C ILE A 113 0.13 -5.92 -7.10
N ASP A 114 -0.81 -6.85 -7.15
CA ASP A 114 -1.32 -7.51 -5.96
C ASP A 114 -0.42 -8.71 -5.63
N ASN A 115 0.52 -8.50 -4.74
CA ASN A 115 1.40 -9.57 -4.29
C ASN A 115 0.96 -10.22 -2.98
N HIS A 116 -0.28 -9.97 -2.55
CA HIS A 116 -0.92 -10.56 -1.36
C HIS A 116 -0.15 -10.35 -0.05
N ARG A 117 0.57 -9.23 0.06
CA ARG A 117 1.42 -8.91 1.22
C ARG A 117 0.95 -7.65 1.94
N ILE A 118 1.43 -7.47 3.18
CA ILE A 118 1.23 -6.29 4.02
C ILE A 118 2.43 -6.11 4.94
N SER A 119 2.64 -4.92 5.50
CA SER A 119 3.65 -4.63 6.50
C SER A 119 5.05 -5.03 6.01
N ILE A 120 5.83 -5.70 6.84
CA ILE A 120 7.22 -6.06 6.53
C ILE A 120 7.37 -6.86 5.23
N SER A 121 6.43 -7.76 4.92
CA SER A 121 6.50 -8.54 3.68
C SER A 121 6.19 -7.69 2.44
N GLN A 122 5.32 -6.69 2.55
CA GLN A 122 5.09 -5.70 1.49
C GLN A 122 6.34 -4.82 1.29
N LYS A 123 6.98 -4.38 2.39
CA LYS A 123 8.25 -3.66 2.34
C LYS A 123 9.33 -4.47 1.61
N GLU A 124 9.47 -5.76 1.91
CA GLU A 124 10.42 -6.63 1.20
C GLU A 124 10.14 -6.67 -0.31
N SER A 125 8.87 -6.76 -0.73
CA SER A 125 8.54 -6.71 -2.16
C SER A 125 8.92 -5.39 -2.82
N VAL A 126 8.79 -4.27 -2.11
CA VAL A 126 9.25 -2.96 -2.60
C VAL A 126 10.77 -2.94 -2.77
N LEU A 127 11.51 -3.48 -1.80
CA LEU A 127 12.96 -3.55 -1.86
C LEU A 127 13.47 -4.50 -2.97
N GLU A 128 12.80 -5.64 -3.16
CA GLU A 128 13.05 -6.56 -4.28
C GLU A 128 12.84 -5.86 -5.62
N ALA A 129 11.70 -5.15 -5.79
CA ALA A 129 11.43 -4.37 -6.99
C ALA A 129 12.49 -3.29 -7.27
N LEU A 130 12.91 -2.56 -6.23
CA LEU A 130 13.98 -1.57 -6.34
C LEU A 130 15.32 -2.17 -6.76
N GLN A 131 15.65 -3.34 -6.23
CA GLN A 131 16.86 -4.06 -6.60
C GLN A 131 16.82 -4.46 -8.09
N MET A 132 15.68 -4.98 -8.56
CA MET A 132 15.49 -5.35 -9.95
C MET A 132 15.57 -4.15 -10.90
N VAL A 133 15.01 -2.99 -10.50
CA VAL A 133 15.17 -1.72 -11.25
C VAL A 133 16.63 -1.32 -11.36
N LYS A 134 17.40 -1.43 -10.27
CA LYS A 134 18.86 -1.13 -10.27
C LYS A 134 19.65 -2.10 -11.16
N GLU A 135 19.21 -3.34 -11.26
CA GLU A 135 19.80 -4.36 -12.13
C GLU A 135 19.41 -4.18 -13.61
N GLY A 136 18.55 -3.20 -13.91
CA GLY A 136 18.14 -2.88 -15.28
C GLY A 136 17.04 -3.78 -15.84
N LYS A 137 16.30 -4.48 -14.98
CA LYS A 137 15.13 -5.24 -15.37
C LYS A 137 14.04 -4.31 -15.90
N ASN A 138 13.30 -4.76 -16.91
CA ASN A 138 12.16 -4.03 -17.44
C ASN A 138 10.91 -4.24 -16.57
N ILE A 139 9.87 -3.42 -16.83
CA ILE A 139 8.63 -3.43 -16.03
C ILE A 139 7.93 -4.80 -16.04
N ASP A 140 7.92 -5.50 -17.18
CA ASP A 140 7.24 -6.79 -17.33
C ASP A 140 7.96 -7.91 -16.56
N GLU A 141 9.31 -7.89 -16.53
CA GLU A 141 10.10 -8.83 -15.72
C GLU A 141 9.84 -8.65 -14.23
N ILE A 142 9.76 -7.40 -13.76
CA ILE A 142 9.51 -7.08 -12.36
C ILE A 142 8.08 -7.46 -11.95
N GLU A 143 7.09 -7.10 -12.77
CA GLU A 143 5.68 -7.47 -12.57
C GLU A 143 5.53 -8.99 -12.47
N LYS A 144 6.14 -9.73 -13.41
CA LYS A 144 6.10 -11.19 -13.40
C LYS A 144 6.69 -11.76 -12.13
N TYR A 145 7.88 -11.31 -11.72
CA TYR A 145 8.55 -11.79 -10.52
C TYR A 145 7.71 -11.57 -9.27
N LEU A 146 7.17 -10.36 -9.08
CA LEU A 146 6.35 -10.02 -7.91
C LEU A 146 5.03 -10.80 -7.88
N THR A 147 4.45 -11.06 -9.04
CA THR A 147 3.22 -11.86 -9.16
C THR A 147 3.50 -13.34 -8.86
N ASP A 148 4.55 -13.91 -9.43
CA ASP A 148 4.92 -15.32 -9.21
C ASP A 148 5.33 -15.58 -7.75
N SER A 149 5.95 -14.59 -7.08
CA SER A 149 6.39 -14.69 -5.68
C SER A 149 5.30 -14.39 -4.65
N ALA A 150 4.09 -14.03 -5.07
CA ALA A 150 3.02 -13.58 -4.19
C ALA A 150 2.73 -14.55 -3.03
N PHE A 151 2.73 -15.84 -3.31
CA PHE A 151 2.42 -16.89 -2.34
C PHE A 151 3.65 -17.54 -1.69
N HIS A 152 4.85 -16.99 -1.88
CA HIS A 152 6.07 -17.50 -1.25
C HIS A 152 6.26 -17.02 0.20
N SER A 153 5.36 -16.16 0.70
CA SER A 153 5.36 -15.69 2.09
C SER A 153 3.98 -15.87 2.73
N ILE A 154 3.97 -16.11 4.03
CA ILE A 154 2.76 -16.22 4.86
C ILE A 154 2.90 -15.24 6.01
N ILE A 155 1.82 -14.51 6.30
CA ILE A 155 1.72 -13.64 7.47
C ILE A 155 0.66 -14.19 8.41
N PHE A 156 1.05 -14.39 9.67
CA PHE A 156 0.11 -14.73 10.73
C PHE A 156 -0.24 -13.46 11.50
N LEU A 157 -1.53 -13.06 11.46
CA LEU A 157 -2.05 -11.93 12.21
C LEU A 157 -2.65 -12.42 13.52
N LEU A 158 -2.05 -12.05 14.62
CA LEU A 158 -2.59 -12.32 15.97
C LEU A 158 -3.38 -11.10 16.43
N VAL A 159 -4.71 -11.26 16.56
CA VAL A 159 -5.60 -10.16 16.91
C VAL A 159 -5.96 -10.25 18.39
N GLU A 160 -5.54 -9.27 19.18
CA GLU A 160 -5.87 -9.22 20.61
C GLU A 160 -7.34 -8.95 20.89
N LYS A 161 -7.97 -8.06 20.10
CA LYS A 161 -9.37 -7.66 20.27
C LYS A 161 -10.11 -7.66 18.92
N LEU A 162 -10.97 -8.64 18.71
CA LEU A 162 -11.77 -8.79 17.47
C LEU A 162 -12.65 -7.58 17.13
N LYS A 163 -13.02 -6.76 18.14
CA LYS A 163 -13.84 -5.55 17.92
C LYS A 163 -13.21 -4.58 16.93
N TYR A 164 -11.89 -4.55 16.77
CA TYR A 164 -11.18 -3.67 15.85
C TYR A 164 -11.18 -4.18 14.41
N LEU A 165 -11.50 -5.44 14.17
CA LEU A 165 -11.61 -5.98 12.81
C LEU A 165 -12.95 -5.65 12.12
N LYS A 166 -14.01 -5.37 12.89
CA LYS A 166 -15.32 -5.03 12.34
C LYS A 166 -15.34 -3.79 11.43
N PRO A 167 -14.68 -2.69 11.79
CA PRO A 167 -14.64 -1.49 10.94
C PRO A 167 -13.81 -1.67 9.66
N VAL A 168 -12.95 -2.68 9.61
CA VAL A 168 -11.99 -2.93 8.52
C VAL A 168 -12.51 -3.95 7.51
N SER A 169 -13.84 -4.05 7.31
CA SER A 169 -14.49 -4.91 6.30
C SER A 169 -14.46 -6.43 6.56
N TYR A 170 -14.02 -6.90 7.71
CA TYR A 170 -14.14 -8.30 8.09
C TYR A 170 -15.53 -8.59 8.70
N THR A 171 -16.58 -8.48 7.88
CA THR A 171 -17.96 -8.70 8.34
C THR A 171 -18.30 -10.17 8.61
N HIS A 172 -17.49 -11.10 8.14
CA HIS A 172 -17.68 -12.54 8.32
C HIS A 172 -16.37 -13.23 8.72
N LEU A 173 -16.06 -13.21 10.02
CA LEU A 173 -15.11 -14.15 10.61
C LEU A 173 -15.85 -15.46 10.89
N THR A 174 -15.77 -16.42 10.01
CA THR A 174 -16.11 -17.82 10.33
C THR A 174 -14.91 -18.43 11.03
N LEU A 175 -15.02 -18.67 12.34
CA LEU A 175 -14.06 -19.53 13.02
C LEU A 175 -14.24 -20.95 12.48
N PRO A 176 -13.16 -21.65 12.09
CA PRO A 176 -13.27 -23.07 11.81
C PRO A 176 -13.70 -23.79 13.09
N THR A 177 -14.80 -24.51 13.00
CA THR A 177 -15.29 -25.42 14.05
C THR A 177 -14.42 -26.66 14.12
#